data_ce9973b8a719b5738d104a5c0ded41d8
#
_entry.id   ce9973b8a719b5738d104a5c0ded41d8
#
_cell.length_a   1.000
_cell.length_b   1.000
_cell.length_c   1.000
_cell.angle_alpha   90.00
_cell.angle_beta   90.00
_cell.angle_gamma   90.00
#
_symmetry.space_group_name_H-M   'P 1'
#
loop_
_entity.id
_entity.type
_entity.pdbx_description
1 polymer ?
#
loop_
_entity_poly.entity_id
_entity_poly.type
_entity_poly.pdbx_seq_one_letter_code
_entity_poly.pdbx_strand_id
1 'polypeptide(L)'
;IIGSDSNQVNKLINKTFNKYKSIWNALTRNFNCTIIQNNFEYMPFASLGNLESIKPYGKINFLTKLNLKFFEQSNVMKNLVINDINLISAKIGTDKWNNDSFYFNYKYALSHEAIPILSHSILKIIISVIGKSKKCLILDFDNTIWGGIVGEVGANGIEVGNGSPVGEIFLRFQKYIYDLSTRGIILAGCTRNDYRIAISGLQNKSNILKVEDFSV
;
A
#
# COMPACT_ATOMS: atom_id res chain seq x y z
N ILE A 1 20.61 -18.24 16.71
CA ILE A 1 20.18 -18.52 15.33
C ILE A 1 21.36 -18.51 14.35
N ILE A 2 22.38 -17.67 14.56
CA ILE A 2 23.57 -17.65 13.71
C ILE A 2 24.22 -19.03 13.70
N GLY A 3 24.45 -19.59 12.50
CA GLY A 3 24.98 -20.95 12.32
C GLY A 3 23.95 -22.07 12.29
N SER A 4 22.66 -21.77 12.51
CA SER A 4 21.59 -22.78 12.38
C SER A 4 21.41 -23.20 10.92
N ASP A 5 21.10 -24.46 10.70
CA ASP A 5 20.76 -24.96 9.36
C ASP A 5 19.34 -24.52 8.92
N SER A 6 19.04 -24.68 7.63
CA SER A 6 17.75 -24.32 7.06
C SER A 6 16.57 -25.03 7.74
N ASN A 7 16.75 -26.27 8.19
CA ASN A 7 15.67 -27.05 8.80
C ASN A 7 15.33 -26.53 10.18
N GLN A 8 16.35 -26.18 10.98
CA GLN A 8 16.16 -25.57 12.28
C GLN A 8 15.44 -24.22 12.17
N VAL A 9 15.86 -23.37 11.22
CA VAL A 9 15.22 -22.07 10.97
C VAL A 9 13.77 -22.25 10.53
N ASN A 10 13.49 -23.16 9.61
CA ASN A 10 12.13 -23.44 9.16
C ASN A 10 11.23 -23.97 10.29
N LYS A 11 11.76 -24.82 11.16
CA LYS A 11 11.04 -25.27 12.37
C LYS A 11 10.69 -24.08 13.28
N LEU A 12 11.62 -23.14 13.46
CA LEU A 12 11.38 -21.94 14.28
C LEU A 12 10.33 -21.02 13.64
N ILE A 13 10.41 -20.78 12.31
CA ILE A 13 9.40 -20.02 11.56
C ILE A 13 8.02 -20.64 11.75
N ASN A 14 7.90 -21.97 11.54
CA ASN A 14 6.63 -22.68 11.70
C ASN A 14 6.11 -22.63 13.14
N LYS A 15 6.98 -22.79 14.13
CA LYS A 15 6.62 -22.65 15.56
C LYS A 15 6.07 -21.25 15.85
N THR A 16 6.76 -20.22 15.38
CA THR A 16 6.34 -18.82 15.55
C THR A 16 5.01 -18.57 14.87
N PHE A 17 4.88 -18.94 13.60
CA PHE A 17 3.65 -18.78 12.84
C PHE A 17 2.46 -19.51 13.51
N ASN A 18 2.65 -20.76 13.94
CA ASN A 18 1.59 -21.53 14.58
C ASN A 18 1.11 -20.90 15.90
N LYS A 19 2.00 -20.21 16.63
CA LYS A 19 1.60 -19.44 17.81
C LYS A 19 0.62 -18.32 17.43
N TYR A 20 0.89 -17.55 16.40
CA TYR A 20 -0.03 -16.51 15.92
C TYR A 20 -1.32 -17.11 15.37
N LYS A 21 -1.22 -18.16 14.57
CA LYS A 21 -2.38 -18.86 14.02
C LYS A 21 -3.31 -19.39 15.12
N SER A 22 -2.78 -19.91 16.22
CA SER A 22 -3.59 -20.37 17.35
C SER A 22 -4.31 -19.22 18.05
N ILE A 23 -3.67 -18.04 18.17
CA ILE A 23 -4.30 -16.83 18.71
C ILE A 23 -5.44 -16.37 17.80
N TRP A 24 -5.20 -16.25 16.47
CA TRP A 24 -6.23 -15.85 15.52
C TRP A 24 -7.42 -16.81 15.52
N ASN A 25 -7.17 -18.11 15.56
CA ASN A 25 -8.22 -19.11 15.65
C ASN A 25 -9.03 -19.00 16.96
N ALA A 26 -8.36 -18.74 18.08
CA ALA A 26 -9.05 -18.53 19.35
C ALA A 26 -9.92 -17.26 19.34
N LEU A 27 -9.41 -16.16 18.78
CA LEU A 27 -10.17 -14.92 18.59
C LEU A 27 -11.40 -15.16 17.70
N THR A 28 -11.23 -15.84 16.56
CA THR A 28 -12.33 -16.13 15.64
C THR A 28 -13.41 -17.03 16.26
N ARG A 29 -13.03 -17.97 17.12
CA ARG A 29 -13.99 -18.86 17.79
C ARG A 29 -14.81 -18.16 18.87
N ASN A 30 -14.18 -17.21 19.57
CA ASN A 30 -14.79 -16.57 20.74
C ASN A 30 -15.41 -15.20 20.42
N PHE A 31 -15.03 -14.57 19.31
CA PHE A 31 -15.46 -13.21 18.95
C PHE A 31 -15.83 -13.12 17.48
N ASN A 32 -16.94 -12.48 17.18
CA ASN A 32 -17.32 -12.13 15.81
C ASN A 32 -16.71 -10.76 15.45
N CYS A 33 -15.39 -10.73 15.20
CA CYS A 33 -14.68 -9.50 14.92
C CYS A 33 -13.63 -9.67 13.80
N THR A 34 -13.26 -8.56 13.18
CA THR A 34 -12.09 -8.49 12.32
C THR A 34 -10.84 -8.38 13.17
N ILE A 35 -9.83 -9.16 12.82
CA ILE A 35 -8.52 -9.17 13.46
C ILE A 35 -7.59 -8.32 12.61
N ILE A 36 -7.01 -7.27 13.17
CA ILE A 36 -5.95 -6.48 12.53
C ILE A 36 -4.63 -6.91 13.16
N GLN A 37 -3.74 -7.49 12.35
CA GLN A 37 -2.44 -7.98 12.77
C GLN A 37 -1.34 -7.19 12.06
N ASN A 38 -0.43 -6.58 12.81
CA ASN A 38 0.82 -6.07 12.23
C ASN A 38 1.71 -7.26 11.83
N ASN A 39 2.34 -7.17 10.66
CA ASN A 39 3.48 -8.02 10.34
C ASN A 39 4.76 -7.50 11.05
N PHE A 40 5.93 -7.87 10.59
CA PHE A 40 7.21 -7.49 11.20
C PHE A 40 8.02 -6.64 10.23
N GLU A 41 8.48 -5.49 10.72
CA GLU A 41 9.46 -4.64 10.03
C GLU A 41 10.88 -5.22 10.12
N TYR A 42 11.74 -4.80 9.20
CA TYR A 42 13.15 -5.12 9.29
C TYR A 42 13.84 -4.21 10.31
N MET A 43 14.69 -4.84 11.11
CA MET A 43 15.50 -4.11 12.08
C MET A 43 16.60 -3.30 11.36
N PRO A 44 16.93 -2.08 11.84
CA PRO A 44 17.99 -1.27 11.25
C PRO A 44 19.38 -1.92 11.35
N PHE A 45 19.56 -2.82 12.31
CA PHE A 45 20.83 -3.52 12.53
C PHE A 45 20.94 -4.82 11.73
N ALA A 46 21.85 -4.83 10.76
CA ALA A 46 22.20 -5.97 9.93
C ALA A 46 23.58 -6.50 10.30
N SER A 47 23.71 -7.31 11.35
CA SER A 47 24.98 -7.84 11.83
C SER A 47 25.72 -8.71 10.81
N LEU A 48 25.00 -9.28 9.84
CA LEU A 48 25.55 -10.06 8.73
C LEU A 48 25.63 -9.26 7.43
N GLY A 49 25.33 -7.94 7.45
CA GLY A 49 25.28 -7.13 6.24
C GLY A 49 24.33 -7.73 5.19
N ASN A 50 24.74 -7.78 3.92
CA ASN A 50 23.93 -8.33 2.83
C ASN A 50 23.57 -9.82 3.00
N LEU A 51 24.28 -10.55 3.86
CA LEU A 51 23.98 -11.94 4.13
C LEU A 51 22.70 -12.14 4.97
N GLU A 52 22.19 -11.09 5.62
CA GLU A 52 20.92 -11.15 6.37
C GLU A 52 19.74 -11.60 5.52
N SER A 53 19.74 -11.23 4.24
CA SER A 53 18.68 -11.63 3.30
C SER A 53 18.93 -13.01 2.69
N ILE A 54 20.21 -13.39 2.52
CA ILE A 54 20.60 -14.59 1.75
C ILE A 54 20.65 -15.82 2.64
N LYS A 55 21.23 -15.70 3.85
CA LYS A 55 21.44 -16.85 4.72
C LYS A 55 20.13 -17.27 5.41
N PRO A 56 19.85 -18.58 5.53
CA PRO A 56 18.65 -19.07 6.22
C PRO A 56 18.49 -18.52 7.64
N TYR A 57 19.60 -18.37 8.35
CA TYR A 57 19.65 -17.85 9.70
C TYR A 57 19.71 -16.32 9.81
N GLY A 58 19.71 -15.60 8.67
CA GLY A 58 19.65 -14.15 8.66
C GLY A 58 18.28 -13.64 9.16
N LYS A 59 18.28 -12.54 9.89
CA LYS A 59 17.06 -11.96 10.46
C LYS A 59 16.09 -11.50 9.37
N ILE A 60 16.61 -10.84 8.31
CA ILE A 60 15.78 -10.39 7.18
C ILE A 60 15.15 -11.59 6.48
N ASN A 61 15.92 -12.66 6.21
CA ASN A 61 15.39 -13.90 5.59
C ASN A 61 14.29 -14.52 6.46
N PHE A 62 14.51 -14.60 7.78
CA PHE A 62 13.53 -15.13 8.73
C PHE A 62 12.24 -14.31 8.73
N LEU A 63 12.33 -12.97 8.86
CA LEU A 63 11.17 -12.08 8.91
C LEU A 63 10.41 -12.06 7.57
N THR A 64 11.12 -12.08 6.45
CA THR A 64 10.50 -12.18 5.11
C THR A 64 9.64 -13.42 4.99
N LYS A 65 10.16 -14.59 5.38
CA LYS A 65 9.42 -15.85 5.34
C LYS A 65 8.24 -15.87 6.31
N LEU A 66 8.39 -15.27 7.48
CA LEU A 66 7.30 -15.19 8.45
C LEU A 66 6.20 -14.24 7.97
N ASN A 67 6.56 -13.07 7.43
CA ASN A 67 5.61 -12.13 6.85
C ASN A 67 4.83 -12.74 5.67
N LEU A 68 5.52 -13.49 4.80
CA LEU A 68 4.87 -14.21 3.70
C LEU A 68 3.78 -15.17 4.22
N LYS A 69 4.07 -15.95 5.27
CA LYS A 69 3.06 -16.83 5.90
C LYS A 69 1.87 -16.06 6.47
N PHE A 70 2.08 -14.84 6.97
CA PHE A 70 0.99 -13.99 7.45
C PHE A 70 0.09 -13.55 6.28
N PHE A 71 0.69 -13.13 5.16
CA PHE A 71 -0.05 -12.76 3.94
C PHE A 71 -0.82 -13.94 3.37
N GLU A 72 -0.20 -15.11 3.28
CA GLU A 72 -0.87 -16.33 2.82
C GLU A 72 -2.06 -16.69 3.72
N GLN A 73 -1.89 -16.59 5.05
CA GLN A 73 -2.98 -16.88 5.99
C GLN A 73 -4.13 -15.86 5.89
N SER A 74 -3.85 -14.58 5.63
CA SER A 74 -4.90 -13.57 5.45
C SER A 74 -5.75 -13.82 4.20
N ASN A 75 -5.19 -14.42 3.16
CA ASN A 75 -5.95 -14.82 1.97
C ASN A 75 -6.93 -15.98 2.26
N VAL A 76 -6.64 -16.80 3.26
CA VAL A 76 -7.50 -17.93 3.66
C VAL A 76 -8.52 -17.53 4.74
N MET A 77 -8.11 -16.66 5.66
CA MET A 77 -8.89 -16.26 6.82
C MET A 77 -9.51 -14.87 6.61
N LYS A 78 -10.76 -14.84 6.15
CA LYS A 78 -11.46 -13.62 5.70
C LYS A 78 -11.56 -12.49 6.75
N ASN A 79 -11.54 -12.82 8.02
CA ASN A 79 -11.57 -11.85 9.11
C ASN A 79 -10.19 -11.45 9.62
N LEU A 80 -9.09 -11.90 8.99
CA LEU A 80 -7.72 -11.50 9.30
C LEU A 80 -7.21 -10.50 8.27
N VAL A 81 -6.88 -9.30 8.72
CA VAL A 81 -6.28 -8.24 7.91
C VAL A 81 -4.87 -7.97 8.41
N ILE A 82 -3.90 -8.01 7.50
CA ILE A 82 -2.52 -7.68 7.84
C ILE A 82 -2.27 -6.18 7.61
N ASN A 83 -1.83 -5.49 8.66
CA ASN A 83 -1.26 -4.16 8.54
C ASN A 83 0.24 -4.29 8.24
N ASP A 84 0.65 -3.95 7.03
CA ASP A 84 2.03 -4.13 6.57
C ASP A 84 2.95 -3.03 7.12
N ILE A 85 3.39 -3.20 8.36
CA ILE A 85 4.32 -2.26 9.00
C ILE A 85 5.72 -2.31 8.39
N ASN A 86 6.09 -3.41 7.71
CA ASN A 86 7.35 -3.47 6.98
C ASN A 86 7.37 -2.47 5.82
N LEU A 87 6.29 -2.40 5.05
CA LEU A 87 6.15 -1.40 3.98
C LEU A 87 6.12 0.02 4.55
N ILE A 88 5.44 0.24 5.68
CA ILE A 88 5.35 1.56 6.31
C ILE A 88 6.72 2.03 6.80
N SER A 89 7.45 1.16 7.50
CA SER A 89 8.79 1.46 8.00
C SER A 89 9.78 1.74 6.86
N ALA A 90 9.69 0.99 5.75
CA ALA A 90 10.51 1.23 4.57
C ALA A 90 10.24 2.59 3.90
N LYS A 91 8.98 3.05 3.87
CA LYS A 91 8.61 4.36 3.31
C LYS A 91 9.14 5.55 4.12
N ILE A 92 9.23 5.39 5.43
CA ILE A 92 9.70 6.44 6.35
C ILE A 92 11.23 6.38 6.46
N GLY A 93 11.78 5.21 6.33
CA GLY A 93 13.16 4.85 6.65
C GLY A 93 13.25 4.18 8.01
N THR A 94 13.93 3.04 8.08
CA THR A 94 14.07 2.23 9.30
C THR A 94 14.68 2.99 10.47
N ASP A 95 15.63 3.91 10.19
CA ASP A 95 16.28 4.75 11.20
C ASP A 95 15.34 5.79 11.82
N LYS A 96 14.32 6.23 11.06
CA LYS A 96 13.27 7.12 11.58
C LYS A 96 12.13 6.34 12.24
N TRP A 97 11.92 5.11 11.83
CA TRP A 97 10.91 4.23 12.42
C TRP A 97 11.27 3.79 13.84
N ASN A 98 12.53 3.46 14.06
CA ASN A 98 13.07 3.04 15.36
C ASN A 98 13.79 4.21 16.04
N ASN A 99 13.89 4.15 17.36
CA ASN A 99 14.70 5.07 18.15
C ASN A 99 15.29 4.31 19.36
N ASP A 100 16.59 4.09 19.30
CA ASP A 100 17.31 3.34 20.34
C ASP A 100 17.19 3.98 21.73
N SER A 101 17.23 5.32 21.80
CA SER A 101 17.08 6.01 23.07
C SER A 101 15.72 5.74 23.70
N PHE A 102 14.63 5.76 22.93
CA PHE A 102 13.30 5.44 23.43
C PHE A 102 13.16 3.95 23.77
N TYR A 103 13.79 3.08 22.98
CA TYR A 103 13.77 1.66 23.28
C TYR A 103 14.50 1.33 24.58
N PHE A 104 15.70 1.85 24.77
CA PHE A 104 16.49 1.51 25.97
C PHE A 104 15.94 2.16 27.23
N ASN A 105 15.46 3.39 27.17
CA ASN A 105 14.94 4.10 28.34
C ASN A 105 13.50 3.69 28.68
N TYR A 106 12.62 3.52 27.68
CA TYR A 106 11.18 3.38 27.89
C TYR A 106 10.58 2.12 27.30
N LYS A 107 11.37 1.31 26.60
CA LYS A 107 10.92 0.09 25.90
C LYS A 107 9.88 0.36 24.81
N TYR A 108 9.90 1.54 24.23
CA TYR A 108 9.07 1.86 23.06
C TYR A 108 9.65 1.20 21.81
N ALA A 109 8.82 0.43 21.13
CA ALA A 109 9.21 -0.26 19.91
C ALA A 109 9.33 0.70 18.70
N LEU A 110 8.76 1.90 18.79
CA LEU A 110 8.69 2.87 17.73
C LEU A 110 9.19 4.23 18.19
N SER A 111 9.67 5.04 17.24
CA SER A 111 9.90 6.47 17.46
C SER A 111 8.57 7.22 17.64
N HIS A 112 8.61 8.40 18.24
CA HIS A 112 7.42 9.26 18.35
C HIS A 112 6.87 9.68 16.97
N GLU A 113 7.74 9.83 15.97
CA GLU A 113 7.34 10.19 14.61
C GLU A 113 6.61 9.03 13.89
N ALA A 114 6.94 7.79 14.23
CA ALA A 114 6.31 6.60 13.63
C ALA A 114 4.90 6.32 14.18
N ILE A 115 4.61 6.74 15.43
CA ILE A 115 3.33 6.45 16.10
C ILE A 115 2.11 7.01 15.32
N PRO A 116 2.07 8.30 14.92
CA PRO A 116 0.96 8.84 14.15
C PRO A 116 0.77 8.11 12.81
N ILE A 117 1.87 7.72 12.17
CA ILE A 117 1.85 7.06 10.87
C ILE A 117 1.29 5.65 10.98
N LEU A 118 1.71 4.90 12.01
CA LEU A 118 1.14 3.58 12.31
C LEU A 118 -0.35 3.71 12.66
N SER A 119 -0.71 4.66 13.51
CA SER A 119 -2.11 4.92 13.91
C SER A 119 -2.98 5.23 12.70
N HIS A 120 -2.48 6.07 11.76
CA HIS A 120 -3.18 6.38 10.53
C HIS A 120 -3.37 5.17 9.61
N SER A 121 -2.37 4.28 9.54
CA SER A 121 -2.50 3.03 8.77
C SER A 121 -3.58 2.12 9.34
N ILE A 122 -3.59 1.92 10.66
CA ILE A 122 -4.62 1.14 11.35
C ILE A 122 -6.01 1.77 11.15
N LEU A 123 -6.11 3.12 11.28
CA LEU A 123 -7.37 3.84 11.06
C LEU A 123 -7.93 3.60 9.64
N LYS A 124 -7.08 3.61 8.61
CA LYS A 124 -7.51 3.31 7.23
C LYS A 124 -8.10 1.91 7.11
N ILE A 125 -7.50 0.92 7.77
CA ILE A 125 -8.04 -0.45 7.78
C ILE A 125 -9.40 -0.46 8.48
N ILE A 126 -9.52 0.17 9.65
CA ILE A 126 -10.79 0.27 10.39
C ILE A 126 -11.89 0.91 9.52
N ILE A 127 -11.59 2.06 8.88
CA ILE A 127 -12.51 2.76 7.97
C ILE A 127 -12.98 1.84 6.84
N SER A 128 -12.06 1.04 6.29
CA SER A 128 -12.40 0.07 5.25
C SER A 128 -13.31 -1.05 5.77
N VAL A 129 -12.98 -1.62 6.92
CA VAL A 129 -13.75 -2.72 7.55
C VAL A 129 -15.17 -2.29 7.88
N ILE A 130 -15.37 -1.07 8.38
CA ILE A 130 -16.71 -0.55 8.71
C ILE A 130 -17.45 0.05 7.49
N GLY A 131 -16.91 -0.13 6.28
CA GLY A 131 -17.57 0.30 5.04
C GLY A 131 -17.64 1.82 4.82
N LYS A 132 -16.81 2.61 5.53
CA LYS A 132 -16.76 4.09 5.40
C LYS A 132 -15.69 4.58 4.42
N SER A 133 -15.14 3.70 3.60
CA SER A 133 -14.22 4.10 2.50
C SER A 133 -14.94 4.97 1.48
N LYS A 134 -14.21 5.91 0.88
CA LYS A 134 -14.73 6.71 -0.24
C LYS A 134 -15.00 5.79 -1.43
N LYS A 135 -16.14 5.98 -2.10
CA LYS A 135 -16.61 5.13 -3.19
C LYS A 135 -16.64 5.84 -4.54
N CYS A 136 -16.49 7.15 -4.53
CA CYS A 136 -16.49 7.96 -5.74
C CYS A 136 -15.31 8.93 -5.71
N LEU A 137 -14.68 9.11 -6.87
CA LEU A 137 -13.65 10.10 -7.14
C LEU A 137 -14.17 11.06 -8.21
N ILE A 138 -14.31 12.34 -7.85
CA ILE A 138 -14.70 13.39 -8.77
C ILE A 138 -13.43 14.07 -9.25
N LEU A 139 -13.25 14.15 -10.56
CA LEU A 139 -12.05 14.66 -11.22
C LEU A 139 -12.37 15.88 -12.07
N ASP A 140 -11.60 16.92 -11.92
CA ASP A 140 -11.44 17.94 -12.95
C ASP A 140 -10.55 17.41 -14.07
N PHE A 141 -10.62 17.98 -15.28
CA PHE A 141 -9.90 17.48 -16.45
C PHE A 141 -8.67 18.31 -16.77
N ASP A 142 -8.86 19.61 -17.09
CA ASP A 142 -7.79 20.50 -17.52
C ASP A 142 -6.76 20.70 -16.42
N ASN A 143 -5.49 20.55 -16.75
CA ASN A 143 -4.37 20.61 -15.80
C ASN A 143 -4.49 19.65 -14.60
N THR A 144 -5.39 18.66 -14.68
CA THR A 144 -5.60 17.64 -13.66
C THR A 144 -5.30 16.24 -14.21
N ILE A 145 -5.96 15.82 -15.28
CA ILE A 145 -5.69 14.52 -15.94
C ILE A 145 -4.86 14.65 -17.21
N TRP A 146 -4.72 15.84 -17.74
CA TRP A 146 -3.77 16.24 -18.80
C TRP A 146 -3.30 17.66 -18.59
N GLY A 147 -2.20 18.06 -19.23
CA GLY A 147 -1.71 19.43 -19.22
C GLY A 147 -2.39 20.27 -20.31
N GLY A 148 -2.69 21.52 -19.97
CA GLY A 148 -3.36 22.46 -20.86
C GLY A 148 -4.87 22.49 -20.69
N ILE A 149 -5.49 23.46 -21.36
CA ILE A 149 -6.95 23.67 -21.38
C ILE A 149 -7.45 23.19 -22.75
N VAL A 150 -8.20 22.09 -22.75
CA VAL A 150 -8.63 21.45 -24.02
C VAL A 150 -9.43 22.37 -24.90
N GLY A 151 -10.21 23.30 -24.34
CA GLY A 151 -10.96 24.31 -25.10
C GLY A 151 -10.08 25.32 -25.84
N GLU A 152 -8.84 25.52 -25.42
CA GLU A 152 -7.89 26.47 -26.03
C GLU A 152 -6.94 25.77 -27.00
N VAL A 153 -6.39 24.61 -26.60
CA VAL A 153 -5.33 23.93 -27.38
C VAL A 153 -5.88 22.80 -28.25
N GLY A 154 -7.14 22.43 -28.07
CA GLY A 154 -7.77 21.30 -28.75
C GLY A 154 -7.29 19.95 -28.22
N ALA A 155 -7.99 18.89 -28.62
CA ALA A 155 -7.71 17.52 -28.16
C ALA A 155 -6.29 17.02 -28.50
N ASN A 156 -5.69 17.51 -29.59
CA ASN A 156 -4.32 17.13 -30.00
C ASN A 156 -3.25 18.00 -29.35
N GLY A 157 -3.61 19.15 -28.79
CA GLY A 157 -2.70 20.07 -28.13
C GLY A 157 -2.55 19.84 -26.60
N ILE A 158 -3.39 19.00 -26.00
CA ILE A 158 -3.24 18.65 -24.58
C ILE A 158 -1.97 17.84 -24.36
N GLU A 159 -1.32 18.05 -23.23
CA GLU A 159 -0.07 17.39 -22.87
C GLU A 159 -0.33 16.14 -22.04
N VAL A 160 -0.29 14.98 -22.70
CA VAL A 160 -0.46 13.66 -22.10
C VAL A 160 0.24 12.60 -22.96
N GLY A 161 0.87 11.61 -22.36
CA GLY A 161 1.57 10.54 -23.06
C GLY A 161 3.09 10.60 -22.89
N ASN A 162 3.81 9.74 -23.64
CA ASN A 162 5.25 9.52 -23.48
C ASN A 162 6.12 10.54 -24.24
N GLY A 163 5.54 11.62 -24.75
CA GLY A 163 6.26 12.61 -25.56
C GLY A 163 7.01 13.68 -24.78
N SER A 164 6.69 13.86 -23.50
CA SER A 164 7.32 14.85 -22.62
C SER A 164 7.27 14.38 -21.16
N PRO A 165 8.20 14.86 -20.29
CA PRO A 165 8.18 14.55 -18.87
C PRO A 165 6.86 14.91 -18.19
N VAL A 166 6.24 16.02 -18.58
CA VAL A 166 4.93 16.46 -18.06
C VAL A 166 3.83 15.52 -18.51
N GLY A 167 3.81 15.14 -19.80
CA GLY A 167 2.86 14.18 -20.35
C GLY A 167 2.94 12.81 -19.63
N GLU A 168 4.14 12.35 -19.32
CA GLU A 168 4.35 11.10 -18.58
C GLU A 168 3.83 11.17 -17.12
N ILE A 169 3.93 12.34 -16.47
CA ILE A 169 3.38 12.55 -15.13
C ILE A 169 1.85 12.39 -15.16
N PHE A 170 1.17 13.04 -16.12
CA PHE A 170 -0.27 12.91 -16.28
C PHE A 170 -0.67 11.48 -16.63
N LEU A 171 0.08 10.80 -17.49
CA LEU A 171 -0.17 9.41 -17.84
C LEU A 171 -0.06 8.49 -16.61
N ARG A 172 0.96 8.69 -15.78
CA ARG A 172 1.12 7.95 -14.52
C ARG A 172 -0.03 8.23 -13.55
N PHE A 173 -0.50 9.46 -13.47
CA PHE A 173 -1.66 9.82 -12.64
C PHE A 173 -2.94 9.17 -13.16
N GLN A 174 -3.20 9.21 -14.48
CA GLN A 174 -4.32 8.51 -15.07
C GLN A 174 -4.27 6.99 -14.80
N LYS A 175 -3.08 6.39 -14.89
CA LYS A 175 -2.92 4.97 -14.55
C LYS A 175 -3.33 4.67 -13.10
N TYR A 176 -2.93 5.51 -12.16
CA TYR A 176 -3.34 5.38 -10.77
C TYR A 176 -4.87 5.49 -10.59
N ILE A 177 -5.50 6.45 -11.28
CA ILE A 177 -6.97 6.61 -11.26
C ILE A 177 -7.65 5.37 -11.85
N TYR A 178 -7.17 4.87 -12.97
CA TYR A 178 -7.67 3.65 -13.60
C TYR A 178 -7.57 2.45 -12.66
N ASP A 179 -6.44 2.28 -11.97
CA ASP A 179 -6.26 1.22 -10.98
C ASP A 179 -7.22 1.36 -9.78
N LEU A 180 -7.65 2.58 -9.42
CA LEU A 180 -8.70 2.80 -8.43
C LEU A 180 -10.08 2.37 -8.96
N SER A 181 -10.41 2.67 -10.22
CA SER A 181 -11.69 2.27 -10.82
C SER A 181 -11.84 0.76 -10.90
N THR A 182 -10.79 0.03 -11.27
CA THR A 182 -10.78 -1.43 -11.28
C THR A 182 -10.99 -2.05 -9.91
N ARG A 183 -10.77 -1.29 -8.83
CA ARG A 183 -11.07 -1.67 -7.43
C ARG A 183 -12.46 -1.27 -6.98
N GLY A 184 -13.30 -0.76 -7.88
CA GLY A 184 -14.69 -0.40 -7.61
C GLY A 184 -14.90 1.05 -7.14
N ILE A 185 -13.92 1.95 -7.32
CA ILE A 185 -14.13 3.39 -7.13
C ILE A 185 -14.79 3.95 -8.38
N ILE A 186 -15.96 4.56 -8.22
CA ILE A 186 -16.70 5.22 -9.30
C ILE A 186 -15.96 6.50 -9.68
N LEU A 187 -15.75 6.72 -10.98
CA LEU A 187 -15.18 7.97 -11.49
C LEU A 187 -16.29 8.88 -12.00
N ALA A 188 -16.24 10.14 -11.65
CA ALA A 188 -17.09 11.19 -12.16
C ALA A 188 -16.26 12.36 -12.66
N GLY A 189 -16.59 12.92 -13.81
CA GLY A 189 -15.96 14.12 -14.36
C GLY A 189 -16.68 15.38 -13.89
N CYS A 190 -15.93 16.41 -13.53
CA CYS A 190 -16.45 17.74 -13.23
C CYS A 190 -15.54 18.78 -13.90
N THR A 191 -15.94 19.32 -14.99
CA THR A 191 -15.14 20.27 -15.79
C THR A 191 -15.92 21.52 -16.12
N ARG A 192 -15.21 22.61 -16.40
CA ARG A 192 -15.78 23.89 -16.87
C ARG A 192 -16.01 23.90 -18.38
N ASN A 193 -15.46 22.93 -19.11
CA ASN A 193 -15.62 22.83 -20.54
C ASN A 193 -17.04 22.37 -20.94
N ASP A 194 -17.50 22.78 -22.10
CA ASP A 194 -18.65 22.16 -22.71
C ASP A 194 -18.44 20.66 -22.91
N TYR A 195 -19.51 19.89 -22.75
CA TYR A 195 -19.47 18.42 -22.83
C TYR A 195 -18.70 17.87 -24.02
N ARG A 196 -18.97 18.43 -25.23
CA ARG A 196 -18.31 17.97 -26.47
C ARG A 196 -16.80 18.21 -26.45
N ILE A 197 -16.37 19.33 -25.87
CA ILE A 197 -14.96 19.69 -25.75
C ILE A 197 -14.26 18.74 -24.75
N ALA A 198 -14.87 18.52 -23.60
CA ALA A 198 -14.37 17.61 -22.59
C ALA A 198 -14.19 16.16 -23.13
N ILE A 199 -15.21 15.67 -23.83
CA ILE A 199 -15.19 14.35 -24.49
C ILE A 199 -14.07 14.28 -25.54
N SER A 200 -13.87 15.33 -26.34
CA SER A 200 -12.79 15.35 -27.33
C SER A 200 -11.40 15.19 -26.68
N GLY A 201 -11.18 15.79 -25.50
CA GLY A 201 -9.97 15.61 -24.73
C GLY A 201 -9.78 14.16 -24.31
N LEU A 202 -10.81 13.51 -23.75
CA LEU A 202 -10.77 12.09 -23.35
C LEU A 202 -10.54 11.13 -24.53
N GLN A 203 -10.95 11.51 -25.74
CA GLN A 203 -10.74 10.71 -26.94
C GLN A 203 -9.30 10.76 -27.49
N ASN A 204 -8.43 11.64 -26.95
CA ASN A 204 -7.01 11.61 -27.31
C ASN A 204 -6.42 10.21 -27.08
N LYS A 205 -5.72 9.69 -28.10
CA LYS A 205 -5.19 8.31 -28.10
C LYS A 205 -4.17 8.04 -26.99
N SER A 206 -3.48 9.07 -26.54
CA SER A 206 -2.47 8.97 -25.49
C SER A 206 -3.06 8.81 -24.08
N ASN A 207 -4.34 9.14 -23.86
CA ASN A 207 -4.99 8.94 -22.57
C ASN A 207 -5.15 7.47 -22.24
N ILE A 208 -4.97 7.13 -20.96
CA ILE A 208 -5.35 5.83 -20.37
C ILE A 208 -6.84 5.85 -20.06
N LEU A 209 -7.31 6.91 -19.39
CA LEU A 209 -8.73 7.09 -19.08
C LEU A 209 -9.52 7.39 -20.35
N LYS A 210 -10.64 6.70 -20.49
CA LYS A 210 -11.58 6.83 -21.59
C LYS A 210 -12.94 7.30 -21.09
N VAL A 211 -13.80 7.72 -22.01
CA VAL A 211 -15.16 8.19 -21.69
C VAL A 211 -15.95 7.14 -20.90
N GLU A 212 -15.82 5.88 -21.28
CA GLU A 212 -16.47 4.73 -20.65
C GLU A 212 -16.03 4.43 -19.22
N ASP A 213 -14.89 4.97 -18.79
CA ASP A 213 -14.42 4.81 -17.40
C ASP A 213 -15.16 5.73 -16.42
N PHE A 214 -15.86 6.74 -16.93
CA PHE A 214 -16.62 7.70 -16.15
C PHE A 214 -18.11 7.34 -16.14
N SER A 215 -18.71 7.42 -14.95
CA SER A 215 -20.13 7.11 -14.75
C SER A 215 -21.06 8.29 -15.01
N VAL A 216 -20.53 9.50 -15.01
CA VAL A 216 -21.26 10.78 -15.30
C VAL A 216 -20.26 11.77 -15.88
#